data_93afc354f2f35512b1dd76b63005392f
#
_entry.id   93afc354f2f35512b1dd76b63005392f
#
_cell.length_a   1.000
_cell.length_b   1.000
_cell.length_c   1.000
_cell.angle_alpha   90.00
_cell.angle_beta   90.00
_cell.angle_gamma   90.00
#
_symmetry.space_group_name_H-M   'P 1'
#
loop_
_entity.id
_entity.type
_entity.pdbx_description
1 polymer ?
#
loop_
_entity_poly.entity_id
_entity_poly.type
_entity_poly.pdbx_seq_one_letter_code
_entity_poly.pdbx_strand_id
1 'polypeptide(L)'
;MPAKQVLFGDAARAKMVEGVNVLADAVKVTLGPKGRNVVLERSFGGPTVTKDGVSVAKEVELKDKFQNMGAQMVKEVASRTADNAGDGTTTATVLAQSVVREGMKYVAAGMNPMDLKRGIDKAVAAAIEELRKISKPTSSNKEIAQVATISANSDESIGTIIAEAMDKVGKEGVITVEDGKSLQNELDVVEGMQFDR
;
A
#
# COMPACT_ATOMS: atom_id res chain seq x y z
N MET A 1 -24.03 23.62 -3.08
CA MET A 1 -22.74 23.06 -2.64
C MET A 1 -22.22 23.90 -1.48
N PRO A 2 -21.66 23.31 -0.40
CA PRO A 2 -21.04 24.11 0.65
C PRO A 2 -19.88 24.91 0.10
N ALA A 3 -19.63 26.10 0.65
CA ALA A 3 -18.51 26.95 0.26
C ALA A 3 -17.18 26.21 0.48
N LYS A 4 -16.25 26.35 -0.49
CA LYS A 4 -14.91 25.78 -0.36
C LYS A 4 -14.03 26.71 0.48
N GLN A 5 -13.29 26.13 1.40
CA GLN A 5 -12.27 26.85 2.16
C GLN A 5 -10.96 26.83 1.36
N VAL A 6 -10.28 27.96 1.29
CA VAL A 6 -9.00 28.11 0.57
C VAL A 6 -7.93 28.53 1.58
N LEU A 7 -6.79 27.84 1.54
CA LEU A 7 -5.64 28.12 2.39
C LEU A 7 -4.37 28.16 1.51
N PHE A 8 -3.46 29.08 1.78
CA PHE A 8 -2.26 29.32 0.97
C PHE A 8 -0.98 29.24 1.81
N GLY A 9 0.13 29.11 1.09
CA GLY A 9 1.48 29.28 1.65
C GLY A 9 1.88 28.18 2.64
N ASP A 10 2.69 28.57 3.62
CA ASP A 10 3.27 27.61 4.57
C ASP A 10 2.23 27.01 5.51
N ALA A 11 1.18 27.73 5.84
CA ALA A 11 0.10 27.21 6.68
C ALA A 11 -0.63 26.03 6.04
N ALA A 12 -0.87 26.10 4.71
CA ALA A 12 -1.46 24.99 3.96
C ALA A 12 -0.52 23.80 3.91
N ARG A 13 0.75 24.04 3.60
CA ARG A 13 1.78 23.00 3.53
C ARG A 13 1.97 22.29 4.86
N ALA A 14 2.06 23.03 5.96
CA ALA A 14 2.22 22.46 7.30
C ALA A 14 1.09 21.50 7.66
N LYS A 15 -0.15 21.89 7.43
CA LYS A 15 -1.31 21.02 7.69
C LYS A 15 -1.32 19.76 6.82
N MET A 16 -0.97 19.88 5.53
CA MET A 16 -0.88 18.70 4.67
C MET A 16 0.22 17.74 5.12
N VAL A 17 1.40 18.25 5.47
CA VAL A 17 2.51 17.43 6.00
C VAL A 17 2.12 16.75 7.31
N GLU A 18 1.39 17.44 8.18
CA GLU A 18 0.88 16.83 9.41
C GLU A 18 -0.06 15.66 9.11
N GLY A 19 -0.97 15.81 8.16
CA GLY A 19 -1.85 14.72 7.70
C GLY A 19 -1.08 13.55 7.10
N VAL A 20 -0.06 13.80 6.28
CA VAL A 20 0.86 12.79 5.77
C VAL A 20 1.52 12.02 6.92
N ASN A 21 2.02 12.74 7.93
CA ASN A 21 2.69 12.12 9.06
C ASN A 21 1.74 11.26 9.90
N VAL A 22 0.55 11.75 10.22
CA VAL A 22 -0.43 11.02 11.03
C VAL A 22 -0.77 9.67 10.36
N LEU A 23 -1.09 9.68 9.07
CA LEU A 23 -1.40 8.43 8.37
C LEU A 23 -0.18 7.50 8.29
N ALA A 24 0.96 8.02 7.85
CA ALA A 24 2.16 7.20 7.71
C ALA A 24 2.66 6.64 9.04
N ASP A 25 2.55 7.39 10.13
CA ASP A 25 2.91 6.94 11.48
C ASP A 25 1.97 5.83 11.99
N ALA A 26 0.68 5.88 11.64
CA ALA A 26 -0.25 4.81 11.94
C ALA A 26 0.07 3.53 11.16
N VAL A 27 0.42 3.66 9.88
CA VAL A 27 0.70 2.53 9.00
C VAL A 27 2.06 1.89 9.29
N LYS A 28 3.10 2.68 9.55
CA LYS A 28 4.48 2.18 9.72
C LYS A 28 4.69 1.27 10.93
N VAL A 29 3.79 1.30 11.92
CA VAL A 29 3.86 0.39 13.09
C VAL A 29 3.66 -1.07 12.70
N THR A 30 3.11 -1.34 11.52
CA THR A 30 2.92 -2.69 10.98
C THR A 30 4.15 -3.24 10.25
N LEU A 31 5.20 -2.41 10.02
CA LEU A 31 6.32 -2.73 9.17
C LEU A 31 7.29 -3.73 9.79
N GLY A 32 7.64 -4.75 9.00
CA GLY A 32 8.77 -5.64 9.24
C GLY A 32 8.59 -6.63 10.40
N PRO A 33 9.67 -7.32 10.82
CA PRO A 33 9.61 -8.39 11.83
C PRO A 33 9.13 -7.94 13.21
N LYS A 34 9.29 -6.65 13.52
CA LYS A 34 8.79 -6.03 14.77
C LYS A 34 7.42 -5.36 14.57
N GLY A 35 6.80 -5.55 13.41
CA GLY A 35 5.48 -5.00 13.10
C GLY A 35 4.44 -5.45 14.12
N ARG A 36 3.55 -4.53 14.49
CA ARG A 36 2.49 -4.74 15.45
C ARG A 36 1.13 -4.72 14.76
N ASN A 37 0.17 -5.37 15.41
CA ASN A 37 -1.22 -5.25 15.00
C ASN A 37 -1.75 -3.85 15.32
N VAL A 38 -2.61 -3.36 14.44
CA VAL A 38 -3.42 -2.16 14.64
C VAL A 38 -4.84 -2.59 14.89
N VAL A 39 -5.48 -1.97 15.87
CA VAL A 39 -6.90 -2.19 16.18
C VAL A 39 -7.69 -1.06 15.55
N LEU A 40 -8.62 -1.41 14.69
CA LEU A 40 -9.47 -0.48 13.95
C LEU A 40 -10.89 -0.55 14.50
N GLU A 41 -11.47 0.60 14.83
CA GLU A 41 -12.88 0.70 15.20
C GLU A 41 -13.76 0.46 13.96
N ARG A 42 -14.87 -0.25 14.15
CA ARG A 42 -15.90 -0.39 13.12
C ARG A 42 -17.19 0.27 13.57
N SER A 43 -17.90 0.85 12.62
CA SER A 43 -19.23 1.44 12.88
C SER A 43 -20.27 0.39 13.33
N PHE A 44 -20.09 -0.87 12.92
CA PHE A 44 -20.93 -2.01 13.30
C PHE A 44 -20.06 -3.23 13.56
N GLY A 45 -20.34 -3.94 14.67
CA GLY A 45 -19.59 -5.14 15.07
C GLY A 45 -18.41 -4.84 15.98
N GLY A 46 -17.56 -5.84 16.19
CA GLY A 46 -16.34 -5.73 16.99
C GLY A 46 -15.19 -5.05 16.24
N PRO A 47 -14.16 -4.56 16.97
CA PRO A 47 -12.99 -3.96 16.34
C PRO A 47 -12.24 -4.97 15.46
N THR A 48 -11.69 -4.49 14.36
CA THR A 48 -10.82 -5.31 13.49
C THR A 48 -9.37 -5.17 13.91
N VAL A 49 -8.68 -6.29 13.99
CA VAL A 49 -7.23 -6.34 14.27
C VAL A 49 -6.52 -6.74 12.99
N THR A 50 -5.58 -5.90 12.52
CA THR A 50 -4.87 -6.14 11.28
C THR A 50 -3.41 -5.74 11.36
N LYS A 51 -2.56 -6.39 10.55
CA LYS A 51 -1.18 -5.98 10.24
C LYS A 51 -1.05 -5.38 8.84
N ASP A 52 -2.10 -5.44 8.05
CA ASP A 52 -2.07 -4.95 6.68
C ASP A 52 -2.07 -3.43 6.63
N GLY A 53 -1.02 -2.86 6.02
CA GLY A 53 -0.82 -1.42 5.95
C GLY A 53 -1.87 -0.69 5.10
N VAL A 54 -2.37 -1.29 4.03
CA VAL A 54 -3.40 -0.65 3.20
C VAL A 54 -4.75 -0.61 3.90
N SER A 55 -5.10 -1.65 4.66
CA SER A 55 -6.31 -1.67 5.48
C SER A 55 -6.27 -0.57 6.54
N VAL A 56 -5.12 -0.42 7.24
CA VAL A 56 -4.93 0.68 8.19
C VAL A 56 -5.04 2.04 7.50
N ALA A 57 -4.40 2.22 6.34
CA ALA A 57 -4.43 3.48 5.62
C ALA A 57 -5.85 3.88 5.18
N LYS A 58 -6.67 2.92 4.77
CA LYS A 58 -8.04 3.16 4.31
C LYS A 58 -8.96 3.69 5.42
N GLU A 59 -8.73 3.29 6.68
CA GLU A 59 -9.56 3.69 7.82
C GLU A 59 -9.16 5.06 8.42
N VAL A 60 -7.97 5.60 8.08
CA VAL A 60 -7.55 6.89 8.63
C VAL A 60 -8.34 8.03 8.01
N GLU A 61 -9.12 8.72 8.83
CA GLU A 61 -9.80 9.98 8.54
C GLU A 61 -9.51 11.03 9.60
N LEU A 62 -9.21 12.26 9.15
CA LEU A 62 -8.86 13.36 10.04
C LEU A 62 -9.92 14.45 10.03
N LYS A 63 -10.19 15.03 11.21
CA LYS A 63 -11.22 16.08 11.38
C LYS A 63 -10.88 17.37 10.62
N ASP A 64 -9.61 17.80 10.62
CA ASP A 64 -9.18 18.96 9.86
C ASP A 64 -9.11 18.60 8.37
N LYS A 65 -9.83 19.34 7.54
CA LYS A 65 -9.95 19.08 6.11
C LYS A 65 -8.60 19.13 5.38
N PHE A 66 -7.71 20.04 5.76
CA PHE A 66 -6.40 20.17 5.11
C PHE A 66 -5.42 19.07 5.54
N GLN A 67 -5.45 18.68 6.80
CA GLN A 67 -4.71 17.49 7.26
C GLN A 67 -5.25 16.23 6.56
N ASN A 68 -6.57 16.10 6.47
CA ASN A 68 -7.19 14.97 5.79
C ASN A 68 -6.81 14.90 4.30
N MET A 69 -6.67 16.03 3.61
CA MET A 69 -6.16 16.05 2.23
C MET A 69 -4.74 15.46 2.14
N GLY A 70 -3.85 15.79 3.07
CA GLY A 70 -2.50 15.20 3.14
C GLY A 70 -2.55 13.68 3.39
N ALA A 71 -3.39 13.24 4.32
CA ALA A 71 -3.64 11.82 4.58
C ALA A 71 -4.17 11.10 3.34
N GLN A 72 -5.16 11.66 2.64
CA GLN A 72 -5.73 11.07 1.43
C GLN A 72 -4.68 10.90 0.31
N MET A 73 -3.72 11.82 0.15
CA MET A 73 -2.63 11.65 -0.83
C MET A 73 -1.76 10.42 -0.54
N VAL A 74 -1.45 10.16 0.72
CA VAL A 74 -0.68 8.97 1.12
C VAL A 74 -1.53 7.69 1.06
N LYS A 75 -2.83 7.79 1.39
CA LYS A 75 -3.79 6.70 1.19
C LYS A 75 -3.81 6.26 -0.28
N GLU A 76 -3.80 7.20 -1.21
CA GLU A 76 -3.74 6.93 -2.65
C GLU A 76 -2.44 6.19 -3.04
N VAL A 77 -1.29 6.56 -2.44
CA VAL A 77 -0.02 5.83 -2.66
C VAL A 77 -0.14 4.38 -2.22
N ALA A 78 -0.68 4.13 -1.03
CA ALA A 78 -0.88 2.78 -0.52
C ALA A 78 -1.82 1.96 -1.42
N SER A 79 -2.95 2.54 -1.83
CA SER A 79 -3.94 1.88 -2.69
C SER A 79 -3.35 1.53 -4.07
N ARG A 80 -2.68 2.47 -4.73
CA ARG A 80 -2.02 2.21 -6.02
C ARG A 80 -0.92 1.16 -5.92
N THR A 81 -0.21 1.09 -4.80
CA THR A 81 0.80 0.05 -4.58
C THR A 81 0.12 -1.32 -4.44
N ALA A 82 -1.00 -1.41 -3.71
CA ALA A 82 -1.78 -2.63 -3.62
C ALA A 82 -2.29 -3.10 -5.00
N ASP A 83 -2.84 -2.18 -5.79
CA ASP A 83 -3.40 -2.50 -7.11
C ASP A 83 -2.33 -2.94 -8.12
N ASN A 84 -1.14 -2.34 -8.07
CA ASN A 84 -0.07 -2.62 -9.05
C ASN A 84 0.84 -3.78 -8.66
N ALA A 85 1.07 -4.01 -7.37
CA ALA A 85 2.06 -4.98 -6.88
C ALA A 85 1.49 -6.00 -5.88
N GLY A 86 0.31 -5.74 -5.30
CA GLY A 86 -0.31 -6.60 -4.30
C GLY A 86 0.38 -6.60 -2.92
N ASP A 87 1.59 -6.06 -2.82
CA ASP A 87 2.39 -6.00 -1.60
C ASP A 87 3.25 -4.73 -1.55
N GLY A 88 3.90 -4.48 -0.40
CA GLY A 88 4.78 -3.32 -0.21
C GLY A 88 4.07 -2.02 0.11
N THR A 89 2.80 -2.04 0.47
CA THR A 89 1.97 -0.85 0.77
C THR A 89 2.52 -0.03 1.93
N THR A 90 2.95 -0.69 3.01
CA THR A 90 3.58 -0.03 4.16
C THR A 90 4.91 0.60 3.78
N THR A 91 5.76 -0.09 3.01
CA THR A 91 7.03 0.44 2.51
C THR A 91 6.82 1.68 1.64
N ALA A 92 5.87 1.63 0.70
CA ALA A 92 5.52 2.77 -0.16
C ALA A 92 5.04 3.98 0.67
N THR A 93 4.22 3.75 1.69
CA THR A 93 3.73 4.78 2.62
C THR A 93 4.89 5.46 3.37
N VAL A 94 5.82 4.67 3.90
CA VAL A 94 7.01 5.20 4.62
C VAL A 94 7.92 5.98 3.69
N LEU A 95 8.14 5.49 2.47
CA LEU A 95 8.92 6.21 1.45
C LEU A 95 8.24 7.52 1.06
N ALA A 96 6.93 7.53 0.83
CA ALA A 96 6.19 8.75 0.53
C ALA A 96 6.30 9.78 1.65
N GLN A 97 6.16 9.37 2.91
CA GLN A 97 6.37 10.23 4.07
C GLN A 97 7.79 10.83 4.07
N SER A 98 8.80 9.99 3.85
CA SER A 98 10.20 10.42 3.86
C SER A 98 10.50 11.44 2.76
N VAL A 99 10.04 11.18 1.52
CA VAL A 99 10.19 12.09 0.39
C VAL A 99 9.52 13.43 0.65
N VAL A 100 8.29 13.42 1.19
CA VAL A 100 7.55 14.65 1.52
C VAL A 100 8.26 15.43 2.62
N ARG A 101 8.64 14.77 3.72
CA ARG A 101 9.30 15.43 4.86
C ARG A 101 10.64 16.06 4.47
N GLU A 102 11.47 15.31 3.76
CA GLU A 102 12.78 15.84 3.31
C GLU A 102 12.58 16.92 2.26
N GLY A 103 11.72 16.71 1.26
CA GLY A 103 11.42 17.70 0.23
C GLY A 103 10.92 19.03 0.79
N MET A 104 10.04 18.97 1.80
CA MET A 104 9.51 20.17 2.45
C MET A 104 10.56 21.02 3.17
N LYS A 105 11.64 20.41 3.68
CA LYS A 105 12.77 21.16 4.25
C LYS A 105 13.42 22.07 3.22
N TYR A 106 13.64 21.56 2.01
CA TYR A 106 14.23 22.33 0.92
C TYR A 106 13.30 23.41 0.40
N VAL A 107 12.00 23.13 0.31
CA VAL A 107 11.00 24.14 -0.08
C VAL A 107 10.93 25.27 0.95
N ALA A 108 10.95 24.93 2.26
CA ALA A 108 11.00 25.92 3.33
C ALA A 108 12.30 26.75 3.32
N ALA A 109 13.41 26.17 2.86
CA ALA A 109 14.68 26.87 2.66
C ALA A 109 14.72 27.72 1.36
N GLY A 110 13.62 27.82 0.61
CA GLY A 110 13.49 28.66 -0.58
C GLY A 110 13.84 27.98 -1.91
N MET A 111 14.06 26.66 -1.92
CA MET A 111 14.26 25.92 -3.17
C MET A 111 12.99 25.92 -4.02
N ASN A 112 13.15 26.04 -5.33
CA ASN A 112 12.03 25.96 -6.26
C ASN A 112 11.42 24.54 -6.24
N PRO A 113 10.13 24.38 -5.89
CA PRO A 113 9.48 23.07 -5.81
C PRO A 113 9.48 22.29 -7.13
N MET A 114 9.44 22.99 -8.28
CA MET A 114 9.45 22.34 -9.59
C MET A 114 10.82 21.76 -9.94
N ASP A 115 11.89 22.41 -9.52
CA ASP A 115 13.25 21.90 -9.70
C ASP A 115 13.52 20.72 -8.76
N LEU A 116 13.01 20.79 -7.53
CA LEU A 116 13.02 19.67 -6.59
C LEU A 116 12.28 18.46 -7.18
N LYS A 117 11.09 18.66 -7.74
CA LYS A 117 10.32 17.61 -8.41
C LYS A 117 11.12 16.97 -9.55
N ARG A 118 11.75 17.76 -10.42
CA ARG A 118 12.60 17.23 -11.51
C ARG A 118 13.77 16.39 -10.99
N GLY A 119 14.37 16.79 -9.86
CA GLY A 119 15.42 16.04 -9.18
C GLY A 119 14.91 14.69 -8.66
N ILE A 120 13.72 14.68 -8.01
CA ILE A 120 13.06 13.47 -7.53
C ILE A 120 12.76 12.52 -8.70
N ASP A 121 12.20 13.02 -9.81
CA ASP A 121 11.88 12.19 -10.99
C ASP A 121 13.15 11.49 -11.55
N LYS A 122 14.27 12.21 -11.64
CA LYS A 122 15.54 11.63 -12.09
C LYS A 122 16.08 10.57 -11.13
N ALA A 123 16.00 10.82 -9.83
CA ALA A 123 16.44 9.89 -8.80
C ALA A 123 15.59 8.61 -8.81
N VAL A 124 14.27 8.76 -8.97
CA VAL A 124 13.34 7.62 -9.07
C VAL A 124 13.63 6.77 -10.30
N ALA A 125 13.85 7.39 -11.47
CA ALA A 125 14.22 6.67 -12.68
C ALA A 125 15.50 5.83 -12.51
N ALA A 126 16.55 6.43 -11.96
CA ALA A 126 17.81 5.74 -11.69
C ALA A 126 17.64 4.60 -10.65
N ALA A 127 16.88 4.84 -9.59
CA ALA A 127 16.60 3.82 -8.58
C ALA A 127 15.81 2.61 -9.15
N ILE A 128 14.84 2.86 -10.04
CA ILE A 128 14.08 1.80 -10.71
C ILE A 128 15.00 0.94 -11.59
N GLU A 129 15.92 1.54 -12.33
CA GLU A 129 16.89 0.79 -13.15
C GLU A 129 17.78 -0.12 -12.29
N GLU A 130 18.29 0.37 -11.16
CA GLU A 130 19.09 -0.44 -10.25
C GLU A 130 18.27 -1.55 -9.57
N LEU A 131 17.03 -1.25 -9.15
CA LEU A 131 16.12 -2.25 -8.59
C LEU A 131 15.84 -3.39 -9.58
N ARG A 132 15.65 -3.07 -10.87
CA ARG A 132 15.47 -4.09 -11.91
C ARG A 132 16.68 -5.01 -12.06
N LYS A 133 17.89 -4.50 -11.90
CA LYS A 133 19.14 -5.31 -11.99
C LYS A 133 19.29 -6.29 -10.82
N ILE A 134 18.82 -5.93 -9.63
CA ILE A 134 18.91 -6.77 -8.42
C ILE A 134 17.67 -7.65 -8.21
N SER A 135 16.56 -7.36 -8.90
CA SER A 135 15.35 -8.18 -8.80
C SER A 135 15.57 -9.56 -9.42
N LYS A 136 14.98 -10.58 -8.82
CA LYS A 136 15.03 -11.96 -9.32
C LYS A 136 13.62 -12.40 -9.68
N PRO A 137 13.37 -12.92 -10.90
CA PRO A 137 12.10 -13.52 -11.24
C PRO A 137 11.89 -14.81 -10.43
N THR A 138 10.66 -15.04 -10.01
CA THR A 138 10.27 -16.32 -9.40
C THR A 138 10.27 -17.41 -10.47
N SER A 139 10.94 -18.53 -10.19
CA SER A 139 11.12 -19.61 -11.16
C SER A 139 10.57 -20.96 -10.71
N SER A 140 10.30 -21.14 -9.42
CA SER A 140 9.82 -22.40 -8.84
C SER A 140 8.56 -22.20 -8.01
N ASN A 141 7.72 -23.25 -7.93
CA ASN A 141 6.52 -23.24 -7.08
C ASN A 141 6.85 -22.97 -5.61
N LYS A 142 8.03 -23.38 -5.14
CA LYS A 142 8.49 -23.09 -3.79
C LYS A 142 8.71 -21.58 -3.58
N GLU A 143 9.32 -20.89 -4.55
CA GLU A 143 9.51 -19.45 -4.47
C GLU A 143 8.16 -18.70 -4.55
N ILE A 144 7.23 -19.17 -5.38
CA ILE A 144 5.88 -18.64 -5.45
C ILE A 144 5.17 -18.78 -4.09
N ALA A 145 5.23 -19.98 -3.48
CA ALA A 145 4.66 -20.21 -2.15
C ALA A 145 5.28 -19.30 -1.09
N GLN A 146 6.60 -19.07 -1.11
CA GLN A 146 7.29 -18.18 -0.18
C GLN A 146 6.83 -16.73 -0.33
N VAL A 147 6.72 -16.22 -1.56
CA VAL A 147 6.23 -14.86 -1.84
C VAL A 147 4.79 -14.71 -1.39
N ALA A 148 3.93 -15.67 -1.73
CA ALA A 148 2.53 -15.66 -1.32
C ALA A 148 2.36 -15.75 0.20
N THR A 149 3.16 -16.56 0.89
CA THR A 149 3.19 -16.65 2.35
C THR A 149 3.54 -15.29 2.99
N ILE A 150 4.54 -14.59 2.46
CA ILE A 150 4.93 -13.27 2.96
C ILE A 150 3.78 -12.26 2.76
N SER A 151 3.19 -12.22 1.58
CA SER A 151 2.04 -11.36 1.27
C SER A 151 0.82 -11.66 2.15
N ALA A 152 0.64 -12.93 2.53
CA ALA A 152 -0.41 -13.37 3.45
C ALA A 152 -0.05 -13.23 4.94
N ASN A 153 0.81 -12.28 5.30
CA ASN A 153 1.26 -12.07 6.69
C ASN A 153 1.87 -13.30 7.37
N SER A 154 2.64 -14.09 6.64
CA SER A 154 3.31 -15.32 7.05
C SER A 154 2.37 -16.51 7.26
N ASP A 155 1.23 -16.53 6.60
CA ASP A 155 0.33 -17.69 6.58
C ASP A 155 0.77 -18.67 5.47
N GLU A 156 1.40 -19.77 5.89
CA GLU A 156 1.92 -20.82 4.97
C GLU A 156 0.79 -21.58 4.26
N SER A 157 -0.39 -21.69 4.89
CA SER A 157 -1.54 -22.38 4.28
C SER A 157 -2.05 -21.63 3.06
N ILE A 158 -2.16 -20.31 3.15
CA ILE A 158 -2.54 -19.44 2.04
C ILE A 158 -1.45 -19.45 0.96
N GLY A 159 -0.18 -19.37 1.36
CA GLY A 159 0.95 -19.43 0.43
C GLY A 159 0.96 -20.72 -0.40
N THR A 160 0.67 -21.84 0.21
CA THR A 160 0.61 -23.15 -0.45
C THR A 160 -0.54 -23.22 -1.46
N ILE A 161 -1.75 -22.82 -1.06
CA ILE A 161 -2.94 -22.80 -1.95
C ILE A 161 -2.69 -21.92 -3.18
N ILE A 162 -2.09 -20.74 -3.00
CA ILE A 162 -1.77 -19.84 -4.12
C ILE A 162 -0.75 -20.48 -5.06
N ALA A 163 0.29 -21.15 -4.53
CA ALA A 163 1.26 -21.82 -5.36
C ALA A 163 0.65 -23.01 -6.13
N GLU A 164 -0.27 -23.77 -5.52
CA GLU A 164 -1.02 -24.82 -6.19
C GLU A 164 -1.94 -24.26 -7.29
N ALA A 165 -2.61 -23.13 -7.02
CA ALA A 165 -3.40 -22.44 -8.03
C ALA A 165 -2.56 -22.02 -9.23
N MET A 166 -1.40 -21.39 -8.99
CA MET A 166 -0.46 -20.98 -10.04
C MET A 166 0.08 -22.17 -10.85
N ASP A 167 0.30 -23.30 -10.21
CA ASP A 167 0.73 -24.52 -10.92
C ASP A 167 -0.31 -25.06 -11.87
N LYS A 168 -1.59 -24.97 -11.49
CA LYS A 168 -2.73 -25.41 -12.31
C LYS A 168 -3.07 -24.48 -13.46
N VAL A 169 -3.09 -23.14 -13.20
CA VAL A 169 -3.49 -22.16 -14.22
C VAL A 169 -2.31 -21.59 -15.03
N GLY A 170 -1.08 -21.78 -14.54
CA GLY A 170 0.12 -21.22 -15.17
C GLY A 170 0.28 -19.71 -14.91
N LYS A 171 1.39 -19.15 -15.39
CA LYS A 171 1.75 -17.74 -15.15
C LYS A 171 0.81 -16.71 -15.79
N GLU A 172 0.10 -17.11 -16.82
CA GLU A 172 -0.86 -16.26 -17.55
C GLU A 172 -2.30 -16.45 -17.06
N GLY A 173 -2.51 -17.36 -16.11
CA GLY A 173 -3.83 -17.64 -15.56
C GLY A 173 -4.29 -16.55 -14.60
N VAL A 174 -5.61 -16.39 -14.51
CA VAL A 174 -6.25 -15.45 -13.57
C VAL A 174 -6.61 -16.19 -12.30
N ILE A 175 -6.20 -15.65 -11.16
CA ILE A 175 -6.57 -16.15 -9.84
C ILE A 175 -7.43 -15.08 -9.17
N THR A 176 -8.65 -15.44 -8.80
CA THR A 176 -9.55 -14.58 -8.03
C THR A 176 -9.75 -15.15 -6.62
N VAL A 177 -10.04 -14.28 -5.66
CA VAL A 177 -10.35 -14.67 -4.28
C VAL A 177 -11.77 -14.22 -3.99
N GLU A 178 -12.61 -15.16 -3.57
CA GLU A 178 -14.02 -14.92 -3.24
C GLU A 178 -14.35 -15.50 -1.87
N ASP A 179 -15.41 -14.99 -1.25
CA ASP A 179 -15.89 -15.53 0.02
C ASP A 179 -16.44 -16.95 -0.18
N GLY A 180 -15.80 -17.92 0.48
CA GLY A 180 -16.20 -19.32 0.45
C GLY A 180 -17.49 -19.59 1.26
N LYS A 181 -18.14 -20.69 0.96
CA LYS A 181 -19.31 -21.18 1.72
C LYS A 181 -18.93 -22.14 2.85
N SER A 182 -17.69 -22.64 2.86
CA SER A 182 -17.16 -23.56 3.86
C SER A 182 -16.30 -22.84 4.89
N LEU A 183 -15.94 -23.57 5.98
CA LEU A 183 -15.02 -23.08 7.02
C LEU A 183 -13.55 -23.21 6.62
N GLN A 184 -13.26 -23.89 5.52
CA GLN A 184 -11.91 -24.11 5.02
C GLN A 184 -11.72 -23.42 3.67
N ASN A 185 -10.48 -23.04 3.38
CA ASN A 185 -10.13 -22.51 2.07
C ASN A 185 -10.21 -23.63 1.03
N GLU A 186 -10.87 -23.35 -0.09
CA GLU A 186 -11.03 -24.29 -1.20
C GLU A 186 -10.43 -23.70 -2.45
N LEU A 187 -9.88 -24.55 -3.32
CA LEU A 187 -9.35 -24.16 -4.61
C LEU A 187 -10.21 -24.76 -5.72
N ASP A 188 -10.97 -23.89 -6.39
CA ASP A 188 -11.73 -24.24 -7.57
C ASP A 188 -10.98 -23.83 -8.84
N VAL A 189 -10.89 -24.75 -9.80
CA VAL A 189 -10.27 -24.50 -11.11
C VAL A 189 -11.31 -24.60 -12.19
N VAL A 190 -11.48 -23.51 -12.93
CA VAL A 190 -12.41 -23.42 -14.06
C VAL A 190 -11.61 -23.37 -15.35
N GLU A 191 -11.89 -24.29 -16.26
CA GLU A 191 -11.32 -24.26 -17.61
C GLU A 191 -12.15 -23.34 -18.50
N GLY A 192 -11.50 -22.33 -19.09
CA GLY A 192 -12.14 -21.34 -19.94
C GLY A 192 -12.12 -19.93 -19.38
N MET A 193 -13.00 -19.08 -19.90
CA MET A 193 -13.17 -17.70 -19.43
C MET A 193 -14.55 -17.53 -18.81
N GLN A 194 -14.62 -16.94 -17.62
CA GLN A 194 -15.87 -16.52 -17.01
C GLN A 194 -16.16 -15.07 -17.44
N PHE A 195 -17.35 -14.85 -17.98
CA PHE A 195 -17.83 -13.53 -18.34
C PHE A 195 -18.89 -13.08 -17.33
N ASP A 196 -18.76 -11.87 -16.84
CA ASP A 196 -19.82 -11.24 -16.05
C ASP A 196 -21.03 -10.96 -16.95
N ARG A 197 -22.22 -11.04 -16.36
CA ARG A 197 -23.50 -10.81 -17.03
C ARG A 197 -23.87 -9.35 -17.04
#